data_e3bd56b0bcb578f05c80454032c45fe5
#
_entry.id   e3bd56b0bcb578f05c80454032c45fe5
#
_cell.length_a   1.000
_cell.length_b   1.000
_cell.length_c   1.000
_cell.angle_alpha   90.00
_cell.angle_beta   90.00
_cell.angle_gamma   90.00
#
_symmetry.space_group_name_H-M   'P 1'
#
loop_
_entity.id
_entity.type
_entity.pdbx_description
1 polymer ?
#
loop_
_entity_poly.entity_id
_entity_poly.type
_entity_poly.pdbx_seq_one_letter_code
_entity_poly.pdbx_strand_id
1 'polypeptide(L)'
;MYSKEFQITFMLAFKTAQQYRHEFVLPEHILFALVHDPESRNVLEVCGADINRLRADLLEYFENELPDLPGEDDYLPDESLALQRVIKRAADHAISSEIDTISGIHILVALFSEEDSHAVFFLQNQDIDRFDIVTYLSHGADSEEEGDLMYEDDDEDDDFEDIFGEAESAKGSMLDRYTVNL
;
A
#
# COMPACT_ATOMS: atom_id res chain seq x y z
N MET A 1 -15.08 -4.26 6.31
CA MET A 1 -15.13 -5.47 5.43
C MET A 1 -14.13 -5.31 4.30
N TYR A 2 -13.47 -6.38 3.88
CA TYR A 2 -12.58 -6.33 2.73
C TYR A 2 -13.35 -6.52 1.42
N SER A 3 -12.98 -5.76 0.39
CA SER A 3 -13.59 -5.92 -0.94
C SER A 3 -13.32 -7.32 -1.49
N LYS A 4 -14.17 -7.77 -2.41
CA LYS A 4 -13.97 -9.08 -3.06
C LYS A 4 -12.68 -9.10 -3.87
N GLU A 5 -12.40 -8.00 -4.53
CA GLU A 5 -11.19 -7.80 -5.33
C GLU A 5 -9.96 -7.93 -4.44
N PHE A 6 -9.97 -7.27 -3.28
CA PHE A 6 -8.84 -7.39 -2.36
C PHE A 6 -8.70 -8.79 -1.78
N GLN A 7 -9.79 -9.49 -1.53
CA GLN A 7 -9.71 -10.89 -1.08
C GLN A 7 -8.98 -11.77 -2.12
N ILE A 8 -9.25 -11.56 -3.39
CA ILE A 8 -8.55 -12.25 -4.48
C ILE A 8 -7.07 -11.85 -4.50
N THR A 9 -6.79 -10.57 -4.36
CA THR A 9 -5.43 -10.02 -4.28
C THR A 9 -4.66 -10.63 -3.12
N PHE A 10 -5.29 -10.73 -1.97
CA PHE A 10 -4.70 -11.32 -0.78
C PHE A 10 -4.37 -12.81 -0.99
N MET A 11 -5.28 -13.55 -1.60
CA MET A 11 -5.03 -14.95 -1.98
C MET A 11 -3.86 -15.08 -2.95
N LEU A 12 -3.73 -14.18 -3.90
CA LEU A 12 -2.60 -14.17 -4.83
C LEU A 12 -1.27 -13.96 -4.10
N ALA A 13 -1.23 -13.09 -3.10
CA ALA A 13 -0.03 -12.88 -2.29
C ALA A 13 0.40 -14.17 -1.58
N PHE A 14 -0.54 -14.88 -0.96
CA PHE A 14 -0.27 -16.18 -0.33
C PHE A 14 0.21 -17.22 -1.34
N LYS A 15 -0.47 -17.31 -2.47
CA LYS A 15 -0.10 -18.23 -3.55
C LYS A 15 1.31 -17.98 -4.06
N THR A 16 1.66 -16.71 -4.21
CA THR A 16 3.00 -16.32 -4.67
C THR A 16 4.06 -16.74 -3.66
N ALA A 17 3.86 -16.45 -2.38
CA ALA A 17 4.78 -16.88 -1.33
C ALA A 17 4.92 -18.42 -1.31
N GLN A 18 3.83 -19.14 -1.44
CA GLN A 18 3.83 -20.61 -1.48
C GLN A 18 4.57 -21.14 -2.72
N GLN A 19 4.36 -20.52 -3.87
CA GLN A 19 5.01 -20.92 -5.13
C GLN A 19 6.54 -20.82 -5.07
N TYR A 20 7.03 -19.77 -4.42
CA TYR A 20 8.48 -19.58 -4.20
C TYR A 20 8.99 -20.26 -2.93
N ARG A 21 8.14 -20.98 -2.23
CA ARG A 21 8.46 -21.66 -0.97
C ARG A 21 8.99 -20.74 0.11
N HIS A 22 8.47 -19.53 0.17
CA HIS A 22 8.78 -18.60 1.25
C HIS A 22 7.98 -18.95 2.51
N GLU A 23 8.62 -18.87 3.67
CA GLU A 23 8.00 -19.20 4.96
C GLU A 23 6.88 -18.20 5.32
N PHE A 24 7.08 -16.94 4.97
CA PHE A 24 6.17 -15.87 5.32
C PHE A 24 5.65 -15.12 4.09
N VAL A 25 4.40 -14.65 4.20
CA VAL A 25 3.87 -13.64 3.28
C VAL A 25 4.30 -12.27 3.77
N LEU A 26 5.09 -11.59 2.98
CA LEU A 26 5.69 -10.30 3.28
C LEU A 26 4.92 -9.15 2.63
N PRO A 27 5.18 -7.89 3.04
CA PRO A 27 4.68 -6.72 2.32
C PRO A 27 4.99 -6.73 0.82
N GLU A 28 6.12 -7.29 0.42
CA GLU A 28 6.52 -7.42 -0.99
C GLU A 28 5.57 -8.33 -1.77
N HIS A 29 5.09 -9.40 -1.15
CA HIS A 29 4.12 -10.29 -1.78
C HIS A 29 2.78 -9.59 -1.98
N ILE A 30 2.35 -8.78 -1.00
CA ILE A 30 1.09 -8.04 -1.15
C ILE A 30 1.22 -6.94 -2.20
N LEU A 31 2.37 -6.26 -2.28
CA LEU A 31 2.62 -5.28 -3.33
C LEU A 31 2.58 -5.95 -4.72
N PHE A 32 3.21 -7.10 -4.86
CA PHE A 32 3.16 -7.87 -6.11
C PHE A 32 1.71 -8.20 -6.51
N ALA A 33 0.91 -8.62 -5.56
CA ALA A 33 -0.50 -8.91 -5.79
C ALA A 33 -1.29 -7.63 -6.16
N LEU A 34 -1.03 -6.51 -5.48
CA LEU A 34 -1.67 -5.22 -5.77
C LEU A 34 -1.35 -4.72 -7.19
N VAL A 35 -0.18 -5.02 -7.71
CA VAL A 35 0.18 -4.70 -9.10
C VAL A 35 -0.73 -5.41 -10.10
N HIS A 36 -1.33 -6.52 -9.71
CA HIS A 36 -2.28 -7.27 -10.53
C HIS A 36 -3.76 -6.90 -10.26
N ASP A 37 -4.01 -6.16 -9.19
CA ASP A 37 -5.34 -5.65 -8.87
C ASP A 37 -5.64 -4.42 -9.75
N PRO A 38 -6.73 -4.43 -10.55
CA PRO A 38 -6.97 -3.36 -11.51
C PRO A 38 -7.03 -1.96 -10.90
N GLU A 39 -7.67 -1.82 -9.74
CA GLU A 39 -7.82 -0.54 -9.06
C GLU A 39 -6.46 -0.03 -8.56
N SER A 40 -5.74 -0.84 -7.81
CA SER A 40 -4.43 -0.50 -7.26
C SER A 40 -3.40 -0.23 -8.35
N ARG A 41 -3.43 -1.05 -9.40
CA ARG A 41 -2.57 -0.87 -10.56
C ARG A 41 -2.82 0.48 -11.24
N ASN A 42 -4.09 0.83 -11.46
CA ASN A 42 -4.44 2.11 -12.07
C ASN A 42 -3.90 3.28 -11.26
N VAL A 43 -4.04 3.24 -9.94
CA VAL A 43 -3.50 4.28 -9.05
C VAL A 43 -1.99 4.39 -9.21
N LEU A 44 -1.28 3.28 -9.19
CA LEU A 44 0.16 3.26 -9.37
C LEU A 44 0.58 3.84 -10.72
N GLU A 45 -0.12 3.49 -11.80
CA GLU A 45 0.15 4.02 -13.14
C GLU A 45 -0.09 5.54 -13.20
N VAL A 46 -1.16 6.02 -12.61
CA VAL A 46 -1.46 7.46 -12.54
C VAL A 46 -0.38 8.20 -11.74
N CYS A 47 0.14 7.59 -10.68
CA CYS A 47 1.24 8.16 -9.90
C CYS A 47 2.60 8.05 -10.60
N GLY A 48 2.67 7.45 -11.77
CA GLY A 48 3.87 7.39 -12.60
C GLY A 48 4.66 6.09 -12.51
N ALA A 49 4.07 5.02 -11.95
CA ALA A 49 4.75 3.75 -11.86
C ALA A 49 4.92 3.07 -13.22
N ASP A 50 6.11 2.56 -13.45
CA ASP A 50 6.35 1.54 -14.48
C ASP A 50 6.01 0.17 -13.88
N ILE A 51 4.81 -0.31 -14.18
CA ILE A 51 4.30 -1.56 -13.63
C ILE A 51 5.15 -2.76 -14.03
N ASN A 52 5.64 -2.79 -15.25
CA ASN A 52 6.48 -3.89 -15.72
C ASN A 52 7.81 -3.94 -14.96
N ARG A 53 8.40 -2.79 -14.72
CA ARG A 53 9.63 -2.69 -13.94
C ARG A 53 9.39 -3.06 -12.49
N LEU A 54 8.35 -2.54 -11.88
CA LEU A 54 8.01 -2.86 -10.49
C LEU A 54 7.79 -4.36 -10.30
N ARG A 55 7.07 -4.98 -11.22
CA ARG A 55 6.84 -6.42 -11.20
C ARG A 55 8.15 -7.20 -11.36
N ALA A 56 9.01 -6.79 -12.28
CA ALA A 56 10.29 -7.45 -12.52
C ALA A 56 11.20 -7.35 -11.29
N ASP A 57 11.27 -6.18 -10.65
CA ASP A 57 12.06 -5.96 -9.44
C ASP A 57 11.57 -6.87 -8.30
N LEU A 58 10.26 -7.00 -8.13
CA LEU A 58 9.67 -7.86 -7.12
C LEU A 58 9.97 -9.34 -7.38
N LEU A 59 9.85 -9.80 -8.63
CA LEU A 59 10.15 -11.18 -8.99
C LEU A 59 11.63 -11.51 -8.76
N GLU A 60 12.52 -10.61 -9.14
CA GLU A 60 13.96 -10.77 -8.88
C GLU A 60 14.24 -10.85 -7.38
N TYR A 61 13.58 -10.02 -6.60
CA TYR A 61 13.68 -10.05 -5.13
C TYR A 61 13.24 -11.40 -4.56
N PHE A 62 12.12 -11.94 -5.04
CA PHE A 62 11.62 -13.25 -4.59
C PHE A 62 12.58 -14.39 -4.93
N GLU A 63 13.22 -14.33 -6.08
CA GLU A 63 14.11 -15.39 -6.54
C GLU A 63 15.49 -15.33 -5.87
N ASN A 64 16.01 -14.13 -5.65
CA ASN A 64 17.42 -13.96 -5.29
C ASN A 64 17.66 -13.51 -3.85
N GLU A 65 16.71 -12.83 -3.23
CA GLU A 65 16.92 -12.22 -1.92
C GLU A 65 16.23 -12.96 -0.78
N LEU A 66 15.18 -13.71 -1.08
CA LEU A 66 14.43 -14.43 -0.06
C LEU A 66 14.82 -15.91 -0.03
N PRO A 67 15.05 -16.45 1.17
CA PRO A 67 15.33 -17.88 1.30
C PRO A 67 14.05 -18.70 1.05
N ASP A 68 14.22 -19.81 0.40
CA ASP A 68 13.17 -20.80 0.21
C ASP A 68 13.26 -21.92 1.26
N LEU A 69 12.11 -22.46 1.62
CA LEU A 69 12.05 -23.60 2.53
C LEU A 69 12.51 -24.88 1.83
N PRO A 70 13.34 -25.69 2.50
CA PRO A 70 13.75 -26.97 1.95
C PRO A 70 12.59 -27.98 1.98
N GLY A 71 12.68 -28.97 1.09
CA GLY A 71 11.71 -30.06 1.03
C GLY A 71 10.61 -29.82 0.00
N GLU A 72 9.72 -30.79 -0.11
CA GLU A 72 8.63 -30.80 -1.08
C GLU A 72 7.25 -30.91 -0.39
N ASP A 73 7.23 -30.90 0.93
CA ASP A 73 5.99 -31.03 1.69
C ASP A 73 5.09 -29.83 1.48
N ASP A 74 3.79 -30.07 1.46
CA ASP A 74 2.80 -29.01 1.42
C ASP A 74 2.84 -28.22 2.72
N TYR A 75 2.77 -26.90 2.58
CA TYR A 75 2.70 -25.99 3.71
C TYR A 75 1.89 -24.75 3.34
N LEU A 76 1.46 -24.01 4.33
CA LEU A 76 0.86 -22.70 4.14
C LEU A 76 1.81 -21.66 4.72
N PRO A 77 2.18 -20.64 3.94
CA PRO A 77 2.95 -19.53 4.48
C PRO A 77 2.18 -18.83 5.60
N ASP A 78 2.90 -18.38 6.62
CA ASP A 78 2.34 -17.54 7.67
C ASP A 78 2.43 -16.06 7.30
N GLU A 79 1.53 -15.26 7.83
CA GLU A 79 1.65 -13.82 7.68
C GLU A 79 2.83 -13.29 8.50
N SER A 80 3.70 -12.52 7.87
CA SER A 80 4.75 -11.81 8.59
C SER A 80 4.16 -10.76 9.54
N LEU A 81 4.91 -10.41 10.57
CA LEU A 81 4.49 -9.34 11.48
C LEU A 81 4.32 -8.01 10.76
N ALA A 82 5.16 -7.73 9.77
CA ALA A 82 5.05 -6.54 8.94
C ALA A 82 3.74 -6.52 8.16
N LEU A 83 3.37 -7.63 7.53
CA LEU A 83 2.09 -7.73 6.82
C LEU A 83 0.91 -7.57 7.78
N GLN A 84 0.97 -8.20 8.95
CA GLN A 84 -0.08 -8.05 9.96
C GLN A 84 -0.27 -6.59 10.37
N ARG A 85 0.83 -5.83 10.53
CA ARG A 85 0.75 -4.39 10.85
C ARG A 85 0.10 -3.61 9.72
N VAL A 86 0.44 -3.90 8.47
CA VAL A 86 -0.18 -3.26 7.29
C VAL A 86 -1.69 -3.48 7.29
N ILE A 87 -2.12 -4.74 7.43
CA ILE A 87 -3.54 -5.08 7.43
C ILE A 87 -4.27 -4.41 8.61
N LYS A 88 -3.67 -4.46 9.79
CA LYS A 88 -4.25 -3.83 10.98
C LYS A 88 -4.39 -2.32 10.79
N ARG A 89 -3.37 -1.66 10.27
CA ARG A 89 -3.39 -0.22 10.04
C ARG A 89 -4.49 0.18 9.05
N ALA A 90 -4.64 -0.56 7.97
CA ALA A 90 -5.71 -0.32 7.01
C ALA A 90 -7.09 -0.51 7.64
N ALA A 91 -7.24 -1.51 8.49
CA ALA A 91 -8.49 -1.76 9.19
C ALA A 91 -8.79 -0.66 10.22
N ASP A 92 -7.81 -0.24 10.99
CA ASP A 92 -7.95 0.82 11.99
C ASP A 92 -8.34 2.15 11.30
N HIS A 93 -7.69 2.46 10.18
CA HIS A 93 -8.04 3.62 9.37
C HIS A 93 -9.48 3.55 8.86
N ALA A 94 -9.88 2.41 8.31
CA ALA A 94 -11.25 2.25 7.81
C ALA A 94 -12.29 2.47 8.90
N ILE A 95 -12.03 1.98 10.11
CA ILE A 95 -12.92 2.20 11.26
C ILE A 95 -12.99 3.69 11.60
N SER A 96 -11.87 4.36 11.69
CA SER A 96 -11.77 5.78 12.05
C SER A 96 -12.43 6.70 11.02
N SER A 97 -12.36 6.33 9.76
CA SER A 97 -12.89 7.12 8.64
C SER A 97 -14.26 6.66 8.17
N GLU A 98 -14.89 5.75 8.91
CA GLU A 98 -16.22 5.21 8.57
C GLU A 98 -16.27 4.59 7.17
N ILE A 99 -15.16 4.00 6.73
CA ILE A 99 -15.06 3.30 5.45
C ILE A 99 -15.63 1.90 5.62
N ASP A 100 -16.68 1.59 4.89
CA ASP A 100 -17.36 0.30 4.98
C ASP A 100 -16.55 -0.83 4.35
N THR A 101 -15.80 -0.53 3.30
CA THR A 101 -15.10 -1.53 2.51
C THR A 101 -13.64 -1.15 2.30
N ILE A 102 -12.75 -2.03 2.74
CA ILE A 102 -11.31 -1.89 2.55
C ILE A 102 -10.93 -2.49 1.21
N SER A 103 -10.41 -1.67 0.31
CA SER A 103 -9.92 -2.09 -1.01
C SER A 103 -8.39 -2.16 -1.03
N GLY A 104 -7.85 -2.59 -2.17
CA GLY A 104 -6.39 -2.66 -2.37
C GLY A 104 -5.69 -1.32 -2.19
N ILE A 105 -6.35 -0.21 -2.52
CA ILE A 105 -5.74 1.12 -2.37
C ILE A 105 -5.48 1.45 -0.89
N HIS A 106 -6.42 1.11 -0.02
CA HIS A 106 -6.23 1.31 1.42
C HIS A 106 -5.04 0.52 1.96
N ILE A 107 -4.87 -0.70 1.45
CA ILE A 107 -3.71 -1.53 1.78
C ILE A 107 -2.43 -0.91 1.22
N LEU A 108 -2.47 -0.39 0.00
CA LEU A 108 -1.34 0.27 -0.63
C LEU A 108 -0.85 1.47 0.19
N VAL A 109 -1.77 2.30 0.68
CA VAL A 109 -1.44 3.42 1.57
C VAL A 109 -0.80 2.92 2.86
N ALA A 110 -1.42 1.92 3.49
CA ALA A 110 -0.93 1.36 4.75
C ALA A 110 0.46 0.72 4.59
N LEU A 111 0.77 0.24 3.40
CA LEU A 111 2.05 -0.39 3.09
C LEU A 111 3.24 0.55 3.33
N PHE A 112 3.08 1.84 3.05
CA PHE A 112 4.13 2.84 3.24
C PHE A 112 4.56 3.00 4.70
N SER A 113 3.78 2.53 5.65
CA SER A 113 4.15 2.53 7.06
C SER A 113 5.26 1.55 7.40
N GLU A 114 5.50 0.56 6.55
CA GLU A 114 6.62 -0.37 6.69
C GLU A 114 7.82 0.18 5.93
N GLU A 115 8.40 1.27 6.43
CA GLU A 115 9.44 2.05 5.75
C GLU A 115 10.69 1.23 5.43
N ASP A 116 10.98 0.23 6.23
CA ASP A 116 12.15 -0.64 6.05
C ASP A 116 11.89 -1.81 5.09
N SER A 117 10.67 -1.94 4.58
CA SER A 117 10.34 -3.01 3.64
C SER A 117 10.92 -2.74 2.26
N HIS A 118 11.25 -3.80 1.54
CA HIS A 118 11.63 -3.69 0.14
C HIS A 118 10.46 -3.24 -0.73
N ALA A 119 9.22 -3.49 -0.31
CA ALA A 119 8.05 -2.98 -1.00
C ALA A 119 8.09 -1.46 -1.12
N VAL A 120 8.31 -0.77 -0.01
CA VAL A 120 8.44 0.71 -0.01
C VAL A 120 9.67 1.14 -0.79
N PHE A 121 10.79 0.44 -0.63
CA PHE A 121 12.01 0.72 -1.40
C PHE A 121 11.76 0.70 -2.91
N PHE A 122 11.07 -0.30 -3.43
CA PHE A 122 10.76 -0.40 -4.86
C PHE A 122 9.84 0.72 -5.34
N LEU A 123 8.87 1.12 -4.52
CA LEU A 123 7.99 2.25 -4.85
C LEU A 123 8.77 3.55 -4.88
N GLN A 124 9.60 3.79 -3.88
CA GLN A 124 10.43 5.00 -3.81
C GLN A 124 11.46 5.07 -4.94
N ASN A 125 11.96 3.94 -5.42
CA ASN A 125 12.85 3.90 -6.59
C ASN A 125 12.16 4.36 -7.88
N GLN A 126 10.84 4.42 -7.88
CA GLN A 126 10.06 4.96 -8.98
C GLN A 126 9.45 6.33 -8.65
N ASP A 127 10.00 6.98 -7.63
CA ASP A 127 9.54 8.29 -7.17
C ASP A 127 8.06 8.31 -6.75
N ILE A 128 7.58 7.18 -6.23
CA ILE A 128 6.23 7.07 -5.70
C ILE A 128 6.30 7.04 -4.18
N ASP A 129 5.58 7.95 -3.56
CA ASP A 129 5.46 7.99 -2.11
C ASP A 129 4.00 7.90 -1.66
N ARG A 130 3.82 7.87 -0.35
CA ARG A 130 2.49 7.79 0.26
C ARG A 130 1.61 8.97 -0.14
N PHE A 131 2.19 10.15 -0.20
CA PHE A 131 1.46 11.37 -0.54
C PHE A 131 0.83 11.30 -1.93
N ASP A 132 1.51 10.70 -2.90
CA ASP A 132 0.97 10.54 -4.25
C ASP A 132 -0.32 9.72 -4.24
N ILE A 133 -0.31 8.61 -3.50
CA ILE A 133 -1.46 7.72 -3.40
C ILE A 133 -2.62 8.38 -2.64
N VAL A 134 -2.30 9.06 -1.54
CA VAL A 134 -3.30 9.76 -0.73
C VAL A 134 -3.92 10.91 -1.52
N THR A 135 -3.13 11.65 -2.27
CA THR A 135 -3.62 12.71 -3.15
C THR A 135 -4.58 12.15 -4.21
N TYR A 136 -4.24 11.01 -4.78
CA TYR A 136 -5.14 10.34 -5.71
C TYR A 136 -6.48 9.99 -5.05
N LEU A 137 -6.44 9.44 -3.84
CA LEU A 137 -7.67 9.10 -3.10
C LEU A 137 -8.53 10.32 -2.82
N SER A 138 -7.90 11.45 -2.49
CA SER A 138 -8.62 12.69 -2.16
C SER A 138 -9.22 13.39 -3.38
N HIS A 139 -8.55 13.30 -4.53
CA HIS A 139 -8.91 14.06 -5.73
C HIS A 139 -9.33 13.19 -6.91
N GLY A 140 -8.91 11.93 -6.94
CA GLY A 140 -9.16 11.03 -8.04
C GLY A 140 -10.60 10.55 -8.13
N ALA A 141 -11.32 10.54 -7.03
CA ALA A 141 -12.73 10.18 -7.01
C ALA A 141 -13.64 11.26 -7.63
N ASP A 142 -13.12 12.48 -7.72
CA ASP A 142 -13.89 13.63 -8.21
C ASP A 142 -13.79 13.84 -9.72
N SER A 143 -12.95 13.07 -10.41
CA SER A 143 -12.76 13.25 -11.85
C SER A 143 -13.86 12.63 -12.71
N GLU A 144 -14.81 11.93 -12.11
CA GLU A 144 -15.97 11.38 -12.83
C GLU A 144 -17.23 12.25 -12.73
N GLU A 145 -17.24 13.26 -11.87
CA GLU A 145 -18.28 14.26 -11.85
C GLU A 145 -17.69 15.65 -12.08
N GLU A 146 -17.88 16.15 -13.28
CA GLU A 146 -17.62 17.54 -13.59
C GLU A 146 -18.50 18.43 -12.72
N GLY A 147 -18.01 18.74 -11.56
CA GLY A 147 -18.65 19.68 -10.66
C GLY A 147 -17.59 20.55 -10.05
N ASP A 148 -17.56 21.75 -10.54
CA ASP A 148 -16.83 22.89 -10.01
C ASP A 148 -17.02 22.98 -8.49
N LEU A 149 -16.22 22.27 -7.74
CA LEU A 149 -16.13 22.48 -6.30
C LEU A 149 -14.75 23.07 -6.01
N MET A 150 -14.79 24.36 -5.86
CA MET A 150 -13.73 25.09 -5.22
C MET A 150 -13.49 24.48 -3.84
N TYR A 151 -12.46 23.70 -3.72
CA TYR A 151 -11.98 23.34 -2.40
C TYR A 151 -11.23 24.54 -1.85
N GLU A 152 -11.79 25.13 -0.85
CA GLU A 152 -11.02 25.98 0.01
C GLU A 152 -9.98 25.07 0.68
N ASP A 153 -8.76 25.36 0.39
CA ASP A 153 -7.57 24.81 0.97
C ASP A 153 -7.64 25.04 2.48
N ASP A 154 -8.23 24.11 3.18
CA ASP A 154 -8.44 24.29 4.59
C ASP A 154 -7.99 23.05 5.36
N ASP A 155 -6.77 23.10 5.82
CA ASP A 155 -6.24 22.33 6.95
C ASP A 155 -6.49 20.82 6.94
N GLU A 156 -6.80 20.24 5.79
CA GLU A 156 -7.16 18.82 5.70
C GLU A 156 -5.95 17.90 5.87
N ASP A 157 -4.75 18.44 5.75
CA ASP A 157 -3.55 17.63 5.83
C ASP A 157 -3.37 16.99 7.20
N ASP A 158 -3.82 17.69 8.25
CA ASP A 158 -3.70 17.16 9.60
C ASP A 158 -4.57 15.93 9.82
N ASP A 159 -5.76 15.92 9.24
CA ASP A 159 -6.65 14.77 9.37
C ASP A 159 -6.09 13.53 8.70
N PHE A 160 -5.41 13.72 7.57
CA PHE A 160 -4.79 12.60 6.88
C PHE A 160 -3.63 12.01 7.67
N GLU A 161 -2.84 12.85 8.29
CA GLU A 161 -1.74 12.39 9.11
C GLU A 161 -2.22 11.56 10.30
N ASP A 162 -3.23 12.05 10.98
CA ASP A 162 -3.81 11.34 12.11
C ASP A 162 -4.45 10.03 11.69
N ILE A 163 -5.01 9.98 10.50
CA ILE A 163 -5.70 8.80 10.01
C ILE A 163 -4.72 7.73 9.56
N PHE A 164 -3.66 8.11 8.85
CA PHE A 164 -2.79 7.14 8.22
C PHE A 164 -1.55 6.78 9.03
N GLY A 165 -1.33 7.37 10.15
CA GLY A 165 -0.36 6.80 11.02
C GLY A 165 0.44 7.70 11.89
N GLU A 166 0.60 7.20 13.04
CA GLU A 166 1.43 7.78 14.05
C GLU A 166 2.90 7.90 13.62
N ALA A 167 3.34 7.03 12.71
CA ALA A 167 4.68 7.13 12.16
C ALA A 167 4.90 8.43 11.42
N GLU A 168 3.86 8.94 10.79
CA GLU A 168 3.92 10.23 10.12
C GLU A 168 3.82 11.39 11.10
N SER A 169 3.07 11.23 12.16
CA SER A 169 2.98 12.25 13.19
C SER A 169 4.34 12.50 13.87
N ALA A 170 5.19 11.48 13.91
CA ALA A 170 6.57 11.66 14.36
C ALA A 170 7.36 12.62 13.45
N LYS A 171 6.88 12.80 12.24
CA LYS A 171 7.41 13.76 11.28
C LYS A 171 6.57 15.02 11.19
N GLY A 172 5.78 15.29 12.18
CA GLY A 172 4.96 16.48 12.25
C GLY A 172 5.74 17.76 12.01
N SER A 173 6.99 17.77 12.42
CA SER A 173 7.87 18.87 12.11
C SER A 173 8.11 19.06 10.61
N MET A 174 7.92 18.01 9.82
CA MET A 174 7.99 18.13 8.37
C MET A 174 6.72 18.77 7.82
N LEU A 175 5.61 18.45 8.39
CA LEU A 175 4.36 19.08 8.03
C LEU A 175 4.39 20.56 8.37
N ASP A 176 4.95 20.91 9.49
CA ASP A 176 5.15 22.30 9.87
C ASP A 176 5.96 23.08 8.85
N ARG A 177 6.71 22.41 8.02
CA ARG A 177 7.49 23.07 6.98
C ARG A 177 6.69 23.49 5.79
N TYR A 178 5.58 22.88 5.52
CA TYR A 178 4.75 23.27 4.40
C TYR A 178 3.35 23.67 4.79
N THR A 179 2.97 23.36 5.92
CA THR A 179 1.76 23.93 6.44
C THR A 179 2.03 25.22 7.11
N VAL A 180 2.95 25.24 7.30
CA VAL A 180 3.08 26.10 7.99
C VAL A 180 3.81 26.80 8.31
N ASN A 181 3.80 26.33 8.10
CA ASN A 181 3.99 26.66 8.44
C ASN A 181 3.64 27.15 9.11
N LEU A 182 3.28 26.96 9.08
CA LEU A 182 2.67 27.49 10.03
C LEU A 182 3.27 28.50 10.72
#